data_d0621be52f9f9ec9222cce2272d6a416
#
_entry.id   d0621be52f9f9ec9222cce2272d6a416
#
_cell.length_a   1.000
_cell.length_b   1.000
_cell.length_c   1.000
_cell.angle_alpha   90.00
_cell.angle_beta   90.00
_cell.angle_gamma   90.00
#
_symmetry.space_group_name_H-M   'P 1'
#
loop_
_entity.id
_entity.type
_entity.pdbx_description
1 polymer ?
#
loop_
_entity_poly.entity_id
_entity_poly.type
_entity_poly.pdbx_seq_one_letter_code
_entity_poly.pdbx_strand_id
1 'polypeptide(L)'
;MMAPLLKLGFNGIIDAVDLDPVGHRLFAQHCPGWADSVRFTKADAVDWLAGQPRDFDLLIDDLSVPRDDDVFKPDISWTVLPSLIRQRLRPEGTAIFNLLPEKTGAWPEQLQPMTRLFPSSQTVHLSDFLNRIWIAGNALPRPATLGFRLRHSLQRLESRQAQRIRIHSGPPRPKRT
;
A
#
# COMPACT_ATOMS: atom_id res chain seq x y z
N MET A 1 -6.80 -4.41 5.68
CA MET A 1 -6.67 -3.05 5.05
C MET A 1 -8.04 -2.42 4.75
N MET A 2 -9.02 -3.11 4.18
CA MET A 2 -10.32 -2.56 3.72
C MET A 2 -11.20 -2.01 4.86
N ALA A 3 -11.33 -2.73 5.98
CA ALA A 3 -12.18 -2.31 7.09
C ALA A 3 -11.89 -0.88 7.63
N PRO A 4 -10.64 -0.43 7.83
CA PRO A 4 -10.36 0.94 8.25
C PRO A 4 -10.84 2.00 7.25
N LEU A 5 -10.73 1.75 5.95
CA LEU A 5 -11.24 2.67 4.92
C LEU A 5 -12.75 2.83 5.01
N LEU A 6 -13.47 1.72 5.09
CA LEU A 6 -14.93 1.69 5.19
C LEU A 6 -15.40 2.33 6.50
N LYS A 7 -14.72 2.05 7.63
CA LYS A 7 -15.01 2.69 8.92
C LYS A 7 -14.80 4.21 8.89
N LEU A 8 -13.88 4.71 8.08
CA LEU A 8 -13.66 6.14 7.88
C LEU A 8 -14.68 6.79 6.93
N GLY A 9 -15.59 6.01 6.36
CA GLY A 9 -16.67 6.51 5.49
C GLY A 9 -16.32 6.49 4.00
N PHE A 10 -15.32 5.71 3.59
CA PHE A 10 -15.08 5.51 2.15
C PHE A 10 -16.28 4.78 1.54
N ASN A 11 -16.84 5.37 0.47
CA ASN A 11 -18.01 4.85 -0.24
C ASN A 11 -17.75 4.58 -1.74
N GLY A 12 -16.48 4.60 -2.14
CA GLY A 12 -16.08 4.26 -3.50
C GLY A 12 -16.05 2.75 -3.75
N ILE A 13 -15.75 2.40 -4.99
CA ILE A 13 -15.59 0.99 -5.38
C ILE A 13 -14.22 0.51 -4.91
N ILE A 14 -14.19 -0.63 -4.22
CA ILE A 14 -12.97 -1.33 -3.84
C ILE A 14 -12.89 -2.63 -4.63
N ASP A 15 -11.85 -2.77 -5.44
CA ASP A 15 -11.48 -4.05 -6.05
C ASP A 15 -10.33 -4.66 -5.24
N ALA A 16 -10.52 -5.87 -4.76
CA ALA A 16 -9.51 -6.65 -4.06
C ALA A 16 -9.09 -7.83 -4.94
N VAL A 17 -7.79 -8.00 -5.13
CA VAL A 17 -7.23 -9.07 -5.98
C VAL A 17 -6.22 -9.84 -5.19
N ASP A 18 -6.36 -11.16 -5.18
CA ASP A 18 -5.44 -12.09 -4.53
C ASP A 18 -5.52 -13.47 -5.21
N LEU A 19 -4.44 -14.22 -5.17
CA LEU A 19 -4.41 -15.63 -5.57
C LEU A 19 -5.16 -16.51 -4.57
N ASP A 20 -5.17 -16.12 -3.28
CA ASP A 20 -5.83 -16.84 -2.21
C ASP A 20 -7.07 -16.07 -1.69
N PRO A 21 -8.27 -16.67 -1.77
CA PRO A 21 -9.49 -16.03 -1.29
C PRO A 21 -9.63 -16.03 0.25
N VAL A 22 -8.69 -16.60 1.00
CA VAL A 22 -8.79 -16.70 2.48
C VAL A 22 -8.95 -15.34 3.13
N GLY A 23 -8.12 -14.36 2.75
CA GLY A 23 -8.19 -13.00 3.29
C GLY A 23 -9.55 -12.34 3.07
N HIS A 24 -10.13 -12.51 1.89
CA HIS A 24 -11.47 -11.98 1.59
C HIS A 24 -12.56 -12.71 2.37
N ARG A 25 -12.49 -14.05 2.49
CA ARG A 25 -13.46 -14.82 3.29
C ARG A 25 -13.45 -14.40 4.76
N LEU A 26 -12.26 -14.23 5.34
CA LEU A 26 -12.13 -13.72 6.72
C LEU A 26 -12.70 -12.30 6.86
N PHE A 27 -12.44 -11.42 5.89
CA PHE A 27 -13.04 -10.10 5.88
C PHE A 27 -14.58 -10.16 5.85
N ALA A 28 -15.17 -10.94 4.96
CA ALA A 28 -16.62 -11.10 4.85
C ALA A 28 -17.24 -11.69 6.15
N GLN A 29 -16.55 -12.64 6.77
CA GLN A 29 -16.99 -13.27 8.02
C GLN A 29 -16.97 -12.29 9.22
N HIS A 30 -15.90 -11.49 9.34
CA HIS A 30 -15.70 -10.60 10.50
C HIS A 30 -16.26 -9.19 10.29
N CYS A 31 -16.56 -8.82 9.05
CA CYS A 31 -17.08 -7.51 8.67
C CYS A 31 -18.31 -7.65 7.74
N PRO A 32 -19.36 -8.42 8.14
CA PRO A 32 -20.46 -8.75 7.23
C PRO A 32 -21.20 -7.52 6.69
N GLY A 33 -21.33 -6.45 7.47
CA GLY A 33 -21.96 -5.20 7.03
C GLY A 33 -21.20 -4.44 5.95
N TRP A 34 -19.98 -4.88 5.60
CA TRP A 34 -19.14 -4.27 4.56
C TRP A 34 -18.74 -5.24 3.45
N ALA A 35 -19.18 -6.50 3.54
CA ALA A 35 -18.79 -7.54 2.57
C ALA A 35 -19.08 -7.13 1.12
N ASP A 36 -20.27 -6.59 0.88
CA ASP A 36 -20.72 -6.17 -0.45
C ASP A 36 -20.05 -4.88 -0.97
N SER A 37 -19.31 -4.19 -0.10
CA SER A 37 -18.56 -2.98 -0.50
C SER A 37 -17.23 -3.30 -1.20
N VAL A 38 -16.86 -4.60 -1.28
CA VAL A 38 -15.59 -5.05 -1.85
C VAL A 38 -15.86 -6.09 -2.94
N ARG A 39 -15.43 -5.80 -4.15
CA ARG A 39 -15.43 -6.76 -5.25
C ARG A 39 -14.13 -7.55 -5.22
N PHE A 40 -14.22 -8.84 -4.95
CA PHE A 40 -13.05 -9.71 -4.91
C PHE A 40 -12.88 -10.45 -6.24
N THR A 41 -11.63 -10.49 -6.72
CA THR A 41 -11.23 -11.30 -7.88
C THR A 41 -10.08 -12.20 -7.47
N LYS A 42 -10.25 -13.52 -7.63
CA LYS A 42 -9.17 -14.48 -7.48
C LYS A 42 -8.36 -14.48 -8.79
N ALA A 43 -7.21 -13.83 -8.80
CA ALA A 43 -6.33 -13.73 -9.96
C ALA A 43 -4.90 -13.37 -9.55
N ASP A 44 -3.96 -13.57 -10.47
CA ASP A 44 -2.65 -12.96 -10.39
C ASP A 44 -2.78 -11.42 -10.52
N ALA A 45 -2.09 -10.68 -9.67
CA ALA A 45 -2.21 -9.22 -9.61
C ALA A 45 -1.66 -8.52 -10.86
N VAL A 46 -0.61 -9.09 -11.48
CA VAL A 46 0.00 -8.55 -12.71
C VAL A 46 -0.96 -8.73 -13.88
N ASP A 47 -1.45 -9.95 -14.07
CA ASP A 47 -2.37 -10.28 -15.16
C ASP A 47 -3.67 -9.50 -15.03
N TRP A 48 -4.21 -9.41 -13.81
CA TRP A 48 -5.42 -8.68 -13.55
C TRP A 48 -5.26 -7.19 -13.86
N LEU A 49 -4.20 -6.57 -13.35
CA LEU A 49 -3.98 -5.12 -13.53
C LEU A 49 -3.66 -4.78 -14.99
N ALA A 50 -2.90 -5.63 -15.69
CA ALA A 50 -2.60 -5.45 -17.11
C ALA A 50 -3.86 -5.49 -17.97
N GLY A 51 -4.80 -6.37 -17.63
CA GLY A 51 -6.09 -6.54 -18.33
C GLY A 51 -7.15 -5.48 -18.02
N GLN A 52 -6.90 -4.53 -17.10
CA GLN A 52 -7.92 -3.53 -16.76
C GLN A 52 -8.13 -2.51 -17.87
N PRO A 53 -9.39 -2.24 -18.26
CA PRO A 53 -9.70 -1.23 -19.29
C PRO A 53 -9.76 0.20 -18.73
N ARG A 54 -9.65 0.38 -17.42
CA ARG A 54 -9.84 1.66 -16.71
C ARG A 54 -8.65 2.02 -15.84
N ASP A 55 -8.53 3.30 -15.53
CA ASP A 55 -7.56 3.84 -14.60
C ASP A 55 -8.15 3.99 -13.19
N PHE A 56 -7.26 4.05 -12.20
CA PHE A 56 -7.60 4.05 -10.78
C PHE A 56 -7.17 5.35 -10.10
N ASP A 57 -7.95 5.77 -9.11
CA ASP A 57 -7.62 6.89 -8.23
C ASP A 57 -6.59 6.46 -7.17
N LEU A 58 -6.64 5.19 -6.77
CA LEU A 58 -5.76 4.61 -5.76
C LEU A 58 -5.43 3.17 -6.12
N LEU A 59 -4.15 2.83 -6.10
CA LEU A 59 -3.66 1.47 -6.20
C LEU A 59 -2.78 1.15 -4.99
N ILE A 60 -3.01 0.01 -4.37
CA ILE A 60 -2.28 -0.43 -3.18
C ILE A 60 -1.63 -1.78 -3.45
N ASP A 61 -0.31 -1.82 -3.40
CA ASP A 61 0.47 -3.05 -3.40
C ASP A 61 0.80 -3.46 -1.97
N ASP A 62 0.07 -4.45 -1.48
CA ASP A 62 0.28 -5.09 -0.17
C ASP A 62 0.69 -6.57 -0.33
N LEU A 63 1.21 -6.94 -1.50
CA LEU A 63 1.64 -8.31 -1.75
C LEU A 63 2.77 -8.72 -0.80
N SER A 64 2.57 -9.86 -0.19
CA SER A 64 3.58 -10.55 0.61
C SER A 64 3.40 -12.05 0.48
N VAL A 65 4.49 -12.79 0.49
CA VAL A 65 4.49 -14.26 0.37
C VAL A 65 5.18 -14.86 1.57
N PRO A 66 4.59 -15.91 2.17
CA PRO A 66 5.24 -16.60 3.27
C PRO A 66 6.50 -17.33 2.77
N ARG A 67 7.55 -17.27 3.56
CA ARG A 67 8.79 -18.04 3.36
C ARG A 67 9.37 -18.39 4.72
N ASP A 68 9.49 -19.67 4.99
CA ASP A 68 9.90 -20.18 6.30
C ASP A 68 8.96 -19.63 7.40
N ASP A 69 9.47 -19.03 8.45
CA ASP A 69 8.71 -18.42 9.54
C ASP A 69 8.49 -16.91 9.36
N ASP A 70 8.65 -16.38 8.14
CA ASP A 70 8.60 -14.95 7.85
C ASP A 70 7.80 -14.67 6.57
N VAL A 71 7.61 -13.40 6.26
CA VAL A 71 7.01 -12.93 5.01
C VAL A 71 8.02 -12.08 4.24
N PHE A 72 8.01 -12.20 2.93
CA PHE A 72 8.84 -11.36 2.07
C PHE A 72 8.01 -10.75 0.94
N LYS A 73 8.52 -9.69 0.36
CA LYS A 73 7.91 -9.05 -0.79
C LYS A 73 8.41 -9.72 -2.07
N PRO A 74 7.51 -10.23 -2.93
CA PRO A 74 7.92 -10.92 -4.15
C PRO A 74 8.58 -9.96 -5.15
N ASP A 75 9.46 -10.48 -6.00
CA ASP A 75 10.23 -9.69 -6.98
C ASP A 75 9.35 -8.86 -7.92
N ILE A 76 8.16 -9.37 -8.26
CA ILE A 76 7.20 -8.64 -9.10
C ILE A 76 6.78 -7.29 -8.51
N SER A 77 6.74 -7.17 -7.19
CA SER A 77 6.43 -5.91 -6.49
C SER A 77 7.54 -4.86 -6.59
N TRP A 78 8.74 -5.28 -6.98
CA TRP A 78 9.88 -4.36 -7.18
C TRP A 78 10.12 -4.04 -8.65
N THR A 79 9.74 -4.95 -9.55
CA THR A 79 10.11 -4.90 -10.97
C THR A 79 8.94 -4.60 -11.89
N VAL A 80 7.88 -5.38 -11.86
CA VAL A 80 6.78 -5.34 -12.83
C VAL A 80 5.63 -4.46 -12.36
N LEU A 81 5.12 -4.72 -11.16
CA LEU A 81 3.94 -4.03 -10.62
C LEU A 81 4.08 -2.51 -10.55
N PRO A 82 5.22 -1.92 -10.15
CA PRO A 82 5.34 -0.47 -10.09
C PRO A 82 5.09 0.22 -11.44
N SER A 83 5.56 -0.37 -12.52
CA SER A 83 5.34 0.15 -13.88
C SER A 83 3.88 0.04 -14.31
N LEU A 84 3.24 -1.10 -14.06
CA LEU A 84 1.82 -1.30 -14.33
C LEU A 84 0.95 -0.37 -13.47
N ILE A 85 1.25 -0.25 -12.19
CA ILE A 85 0.58 0.69 -11.29
C ILE A 85 0.68 2.12 -11.84
N ARG A 86 1.90 2.53 -12.25
CA ARG A 86 2.11 3.87 -12.82
C ARG A 86 1.28 4.09 -14.08
N GLN A 87 1.16 3.10 -14.96
CA GLN A 87 0.39 3.17 -16.21
C GLN A 87 -1.13 3.22 -15.97
N ARG A 88 -1.60 2.59 -14.89
CA ARG A 88 -3.03 2.49 -14.55
C ARG A 88 -3.51 3.50 -13.52
N LEU A 89 -2.65 4.39 -13.07
CA LEU A 89 -3.04 5.51 -12.23
C LEU A 89 -3.53 6.67 -13.07
N ARG A 90 -4.64 7.28 -12.64
CA ARG A 90 -5.06 8.59 -13.13
C ARG A 90 -3.98 9.64 -12.89
N PRO A 91 -4.01 10.77 -13.61
CA PRO A 91 -3.02 11.84 -13.41
C PRO A 91 -2.88 12.30 -11.96
N GLU A 92 -3.96 12.34 -11.20
CA GLU A 92 -3.99 12.72 -9.77
C GLU A 92 -4.03 11.49 -8.83
N GLY A 93 -3.91 10.29 -9.38
CA GLY A 93 -3.97 9.04 -8.64
C GLY A 93 -2.76 8.85 -7.72
N THR A 94 -2.97 8.04 -6.69
CA THR A 94 -1.97 7.72 -5.68
C THR A 94 -1.67 6.23 -5.67
N ALA A 95 -0.41 5.86 -5.63
CA ALA A 95 0.06 4.51 -5.37
C ALA A 95 0.51 4.39 -3.90
N ILE A 96 0.21 3.28 -3.27
CA ILE A 96 0.70 2.93 -1.93
C ILE A 96 1.36 1.56 -2.01
N PHE A 97 2.58 1.47 -1.51
CA PHE A 97 3.36 0.25 -1.47
C PHE A 97 3.72 -0.08 -0.03
N ASN A 98 3.34 -1.26 0.45
CA ASN A 98 3.84 -1.79 1.70
C ASN A 98 5.18 -2.47 1.43
N LEU A 99 6.26 -1.77 1.70
CA LEU A 99 7.62 -2.21 1.41
C LEU A 99 8.24 -2.92 2.62
N LEU A 100 8.83 -4.07 2.36
CA LEU A 100 9.59 -4.83 3.34
C LEU A 100 11.08 -4.79 2.97
N PRO A 101 11.98 -4.45 3.89
CA PRO A 101 13.42 -4.59 3.65
C PRO A 101 13.81 -6.07 3.61
N GLU A 102 15.00 -6.36 3.12
CA GLU A 102 15.61 -7.68 3.26
C GLU A 102 15.87 -8.02 4.74
N LYS A 103 16.11 -9.30 5.06
CA LYS A 103 16.43 -9.75 6.42
C LYS A 103 17.61 -9.00 7.04
N THR A 104 18.54 -8.54 6.23
CA THR A 104 19.67 -7.68 6.63
C THR A 104 19.27 -6.25 7.01
N GLY A 105 18.01 -5.86 6.75
CA GLY A 105 17.53 -4.48 6.87
C GLY A 105 17.90 -3.60 5.67
N ALA A 106 18.55 -4.14 4.67
CA ALA A 106 18.85 -3.45 3.41
C ALA A 106 17.58 -3.29 2.55
N TRP A 107 17.59 -2.30 1.67
CA TRP A 107 16.58 -2.16 0.63
C TRP A 107 17.09 -2.80 -0.64
N PRO A 108 16.25 -3.57 -1.37
CA PRO A 108 16.64 -4.14 -2.65
C PRO A 108 17.10 -3.07 -3.63
N GLU A 109 18.04 -3.42 -4.52
CA GLU A 109 18.56 -2.50 -5.55
C GLU A 109 17.44 -2.01 -6.49
N GLN A 110 16.41 -2.84 -6.67
CA GLN A 110 15.22 -2.54 -7.47
C GLN A 110 14.40 -1.36 -6.93
N LEU A 111 14.58 -0.96 -5.68
CA LEU A 111 13.90 0.21 -5.13
C LEU A 111 14.23 1.48 -5.91
N GLN A 112 15.46 1.66 -6.34
CA GLN A 112 15.89 2.87 -7.07
C GLN A 112 15.16 3.04 -8.42
N PRO A 113 15.16 2.05 -9.34
CA PRO A 113 14.37 2.13 -10.58
C PRO A 113 12.88 2.38 -10.32
N MET A 114 12.31 1.70 -9.34
CA MET A 114 10.91 1.85 -8.96
C MET A 114 10.58 3.29 -8.55
N THR A 115 11.44 3.94 -7.76
CA THR A 115 11.21 5.31 -7.29
C THR A 115 11.25 6.35 -8.41
N ARG A 116 11.96 6.09 -9.50
CA ARG A 116 12.03 6.98 -10.66
C ARG A 116 10.74 7.05 -11.47
N LEU A 117 9.82 6.10 -11.28
CA LEU A 117 8.53 6.09 -11.96
C LEU A 117 7.58 7.19 -11.45
N PHE A 118 7.83 7.72 -10.27
CA PHE A 118 6.92 8.65 -9.61
C PHE A 118 7.63 9.96 -9.26
N PRO A 119 7.11 11.11 -9.72
CA PRO A 119 7.75 12.41 -9.50
C PRO A 119 7.65 12.90 -8.05
N SER A 120 6.67 12.42 -7.30
CA SER A 120 6.47 12.78 -5.89
C SER A 120 6.28 11.55 -5.03
N SER A 121 6.94 11.50 -3.89
CA SER A 121 6.74 10.40 -2.96
C SER A 121 6.99 10.78 -1.50
N GLN A 122 6.43 9.99 -0.60
CA GLN A 122 6.61 10.11 0.84
C GLN A 122 6.66 8.73 1.48
N THR A 123 7.41 8.60 2.55
CA THR A 123 7.47 7.38 3.34
C THR A 123 6.84 7.60 4.71
N VAL A 124 5.93 6.72 5.07
CA VAL A 124 5.31 6.63 6.40
C VAL A 124 5.83 5.40 7.10
N HIS A 125 6.21 5.53 8.36
CA HIS A 125 6.66 4.40 9.16
C HIS A 125 6.38 4.57 10.65
N LEU A 126 6.43 3.45 11.34
CA LEU A 126 6.46 3.34 12.78
C LEU A 126 7.83 2.79 13.20
N SER A 127 8.39 3.28 14.30
CA SER A 127 9.72 2.86 14.77
C SER A 127 9.81 1.36 15.09
N ASP A 128 8.70 0.77 15.51
CA ASP A 128 8.62 -0.62 15.96
C ASP A 128 8.45 -1.63 14.81
N PHE A 129 8.25 -1.15 13.59
CA PHE A 129 8.03 -2.00 12.43
C PHE A 129 9.16 -1.83 11.40
N LEU A 130 9.56 -2.92 10.78
CA LEU A 130 10.57 -2.90 9.72
C LEU A 130 9.99 -2.38 8.41
N ASN A 131 8.74 -2.69 8.11
CA ASN A 131 8.08 -2.25 6.90
C ASN A 131 7.95 -0.72 6.81
N ARG A 132 7.85 -0.24 5.58
CA ARG A 132 7.63 1.17 5.24
C ARG A 132 6.46 1.25 4.29
N ILE A 133 5.55 2.16 4.55
CA ILE A 133 4.49 2.50 3.61
C ILE A 133 5.02 3.63 2.73
N TRP A 134 5.29 3.30 1.49
CA TRP A 134 5.72 4.28 0.50
C TRP A 134 4.51 4.74 -0.31
N ILE A 135 4.24 6.04 -0.26
CA ILE A 135 3.14 6.70 -0.97
C ILE A 135 3.76 7.47 -2.13
N ALA A 136 3.25 7.25 -3.33
CA ALA A 136 3.83 7.81 -4.55
C ALA A 136 2.72 8.29 -5.52
N GLY A 137 3.02 9.32 -6.31
CA GLY A 137 2.07 9.89 -7.27
C GLY A 137 2.65 11.07 -8.02
N ASN A 138 1.83 11.79 -8.78
CA ASN A 138 2.27 12.99 -9.48
C ASN A 138 2.31 14.21 -8.55
N ALA A 139 1.32 14.33 -7.66
CA ALA A 139 1.23 15.43 -6.72
C ALA A 139 0.71 14.93 -5.35
N LEU A 140 1.58 14.92 -4.38
CA LEU A 140 1.23 14.56 -3.01
C LEU A 140 1.14 15.80 -2.12
N PRO A 141 0.28 15.79 -1.07
CA PRO A 141 0.27 16.87 -0.10
C PRO A 141 1.64 16.94 0.61
N ARG A 142 1.98 18.10 1.16
CA ARG A 142 3.22 18.22 1.98
C ARG A 142 3.23 17.21 3.13
N PRO A 143 4.40 16.68 3.55
CA PRO A 143 4.49 15.70 4.62
C PRO A 143 3.79 16.10 5.92
N ALA A 144 3.87 17.38 6.29
CA ALA A 144 3.17 17.91 7.47
C ALA A 144 1.64 17.79 7.34
N THR A 145 1.10 18.12 6.16
CA THR A 145 -0.35 18.01 5.87
C THR A 145 -0.79 16.55 5.85
N LEU A 146 -0.03 15.67 5.19
CA LEU A 146 -0.31 14.24 5.19
C LEU A 146 -0.26 13.68 6.62
N GLY A 147 0.76 14.06 7.39
CA GLY A 147 0.92 13.64 8.78
C GLY A 147 -0.24 14.08 9.68
N PHE A 148 -0.71 15.30 9.52
CA PHE A 148 -1.89 15.78 10.24
C PHE A 148 -3.13 14.94 9.91
N ARG A 149 -3.42 14.75 8.62
CA ARG A 149 -4.57 13.96 8.15
C ARG A 149 -4.53 12.51 8.62
N LEU A 150 -3.36 11.85 8.51
CA LEU A 150 -3.19 10.46 8.95
C LEU A 150 -3.38 10.33 10.47
N ARG A 151 -2.80 11.21 11.27
CA ARG A 151 -2.99 11.19 12.72
C ARG A 151 -4.46 11.36 13.09
N HIS A 152 -5.14 12.34 12.47
CA HIS A 152 -6.57 12.54 12.68
C HIS A 152 -7.40 11.30 12.32
N SER A 153 -7.14 10.68 11.17
CA SER A 153 -7.82 9.45 10.75
C SER A 153 -7.54 8.29 11.71
N LEU A 154 -6.30 8.12 12.15
CA LEU A 154 -5.93 7.09 13.11
C LEU A 154 -6.58 7.32 14.50
N GLN A 155 -6.73 8.57 14.93
CA GLN A 155 -7.46 8.92 16.16
C GLN A 155 -8.94 8.57 16.05
N ARG A 156 -9.58 8.84 14.91
CA ARG A 156 -10.97 8.42 14.64
C ARG A 156 -11.15 6.90 14.66
N LEU A 157 -10.09 6.16 14.34
CA LEU A 157 -10.04 4.70 14.44
C LEU A 157 -9.60 4.21 15.83
N GLU A 158 -9.43 5.12 16.79
CA GLU A 158 -8.94 4.81 18.15
C GLU A 158 -7.59 4.09 18.16
N SER A 159 -6.76 4.34 17.14
CA SER A 159 -5.46 3.70 17.01
C SER A 159 -4.42 4.32 17.92
N ARG A 160 -3.78 3.51 18.76
CA ARG A 160 -2.64 3.91 19.60
C ARG A 160 -1.42 4.35 18.79
N GLN A 161 -1.39 4.07 17.49
CA GLN A 161 -0.27 4.40 16.61
C GLN A 161 -0.31 5.86 16.11
N ALA A 162 -1.43 6.57 16.30
CA ALA A 162 -1.63 7.92 15.76
C ALA A 162 -0.48 8.91 16.07
N GLN A 163 0.09 8.85 17.28
CA GLN A 163 1.18 9.72 17.69
C GLN A 163 2.59 9.19 17.32
N ARG A 164 2.68 7.92 16.91
CA ARG A 164 3.95 7.22 16.67
C ARG A 164 4.38 7.24 15.21
N ILE A 165 3.48 7.59 14.28
CA ILE A 165 3.80 7.67 12.86
C ILE A 165 4.84 8.76 12.60
N ARG A 166 5.78 8.44 11.71
CA ARG A 166 6.78 9.36 11.16
C ARG A 166 6.62 9.42 9.66
N ILE A 167 6.77 10.61 9.10
CA ILE A 167 6.65 10.83 7.66
C ILE A 167 7.84 11.67 7.20
N HIS A 168 8.40 11.28 6.07
CA HIS A 168 9.42 12.06 5.40
C HIS A 168 9.22 12.03 3.88
N SER A 169 9.73 13.04 3.19
CA SER A 169 9.72 13.09 1.73
C SER A 169 10.66 12.04 1.15
N GLY A 170 10.27 11.51 0.00
CA GLY A 170 11.06 10.56 -0.77
C GLY A 170 10.89 9.10 -0.36
N PRO A 171 11.67 8.20 -0.97
CA PRO A 171 11.65 6.78 -0.71
C PRO A 171 12.19 6.40 0.67
N PRO A 172 11.98 5.16 1.10
CA PRO A 172 12.59 4.63 2.31
C PRO A 172 14.10 4.81 2.33
N ARG A 173 14.62 5.18 3.49
CA ARG A 173 16.06 5.35 3.71
C ARG A 173 16.58 4.17 4.55
N PRO A 174 17.82 3.72 4.34
CA PRO A 174 18.45 2.75 5.21
C PRO A 174 18.47 3.27 6.65
N LYS A 175 18.40 2.37 7.63
CA LYS A 175 18.65 2.76 9.02
C LYS A 175 20.06 3.36 9.09
N ARG A 176 20.20 4.54 9.65
CA ARG A 176 21.51 5.04 10.06
C ARG A 176 22.00 4.09 11.16
N THR A 177 23.06 3.38 10.89
CA THR A 177 23.84 2.64 11.89
C THR A 177 24.42 3.60 12.91
#